data_ea1e341db706af38f6ea50ea91f93d63
#
_entry.id   ea1e341db706af38f6ea50ea91f93d63
#
_cell.length_a   1.000
_cell.length_b   1.000
_cell.length_c   1.000
_cell.angle_alpha   90.00
_cell.angle_beta   90.00
_cell.angle_gamma   90.00
#
_symmetry.space_group_name_H-M   'P 1'
#
loop_
_entity.id
_entity.type
_entity.pdbx_description
1 polymer ?
#
loop_
_entity_poly.entity_id
_entity_poly.type
_entity_poly.pdbx_seq_one_letter_code
_entity_poly.pdbx_strand_id
1 'polypeptide(L)'
;MANAKIVNTPSQAIPQYGAPHTQVTIGATAGAVLGALTLNAGTTHVLVQFTGANARVTFDGTNPTTSKGFVYADGSTAYLTRNMASAAKAIRDDSTDVVLEIQELNFL
;
A
#
# COMPACT_ATOMS: atom_id res chain seq x y z
N MET A 1 35.53 -2.66 -1.82
CA MET A 1 35.04 -2.56 -1.78
C MET A 1 34.16 -2.94 -1.79
N ALA A 2 34.08 -3.30 -1.74
CA ALA A 2 33.30 -3.56 -1.88
C ALA A 2 32.42 -3.71 -1.40
N ASN A 3 32.05 -3.79 -1.15
CA ASN A 3 31.12 -3.83 -0.70
C ASN A 3 30.10 -3.56 -0.70
N ALA A 4 30.46 -3.34 -0.94
CA ALA A 4 29.34 -3.20 -0.78
C ALA A 4 28.20 -3.69 -1.28
N LYS A 5 28.05 -4.37 -1.66
CA LYS A 5 27.02 -4.81 -2.12
C LYS A 5 26.04 -5.39 -1.41
N ILE A 6 26.00 -5.57 -0.58
CA ILE A 6 25.13 -6.13 0.23
C ILE A 6 23.98 -5.35 0.61
N VAL A 7 23.87 -4.24 0.21
CA VAL A 7 22.94 -3.32 0.72
C VAL A 7 21.56 -3.39 0.20
N ASN A 8 21.29 -4.25 -0.74
CA ASN A 8 20.01 -4.22 -1.43
C ASN A 8 18.98 -5.20 -0.88
N THR A 9 18.94 -5.38 0.42
CA THR A 9 17.93 -6.23 1.02
C THR A 9 16.68 -5.43 1.33
N PRO A 10 15.49 -6.06 1.31
CA PRO A 10 14.26 -5.35 1.66
C PRO A 10 14.25 -4.76 3.06
N SER A 11 15.03 -5.33 3.96
CA SER A 11 15.14 -4.80 5.32
C SER A 11 15.85 -3.46 5.39
N GLN A 12 16.43 -3.02 4.29
CA GLN A 12 17.14 -1.74 4.21
C GLN A 12 16.31 -0.66 3.53
N ALA A 13 15.00 -0.76 3.60
CA ALA A 13 14.13 0.25 3.04
C ALA A 13 14.37 1.60 3.70
N ILE A 14 14.44 2.65 2.89
CA ILE A 14 14.67 4.00 3.34
C ILE A 14 13.52 4.86 2.83
N PRO A 15 12.88 5.68 3.69
CA PRO A 15 11.83 6.58 3.23
C PRO A 15 12.33 7.48 2.11
N GLN A 16 11.53 7.67 1.09
CA GLN A 16 11.84 8.52 -0.02
C GLN A 16 11.93 9.98 0.44
N TYR A 17 13.01 10.65 0.07
CA TYR A 17 13.15 12.06 0.39
C TYR A 17 12.07 12.89 -0.29
N GLY A 18 11.47 13.77 0.46
CA GLY A 18 10.45 14.65 -0.05
C GLY A 18 9.09 14.00 -0.25
N ALA A 19 8.99 12.72 0.03
CA ALA A 19 7.72 12.03 -0.06
C ALA A 19 6.98 12.17 1.28
N PRO A 20 5.87 12.88 1.32
CA PRO A 20 5.14 13.04 2.57
C PRO A 20 4.43 11.74 2.94
N HIS A 21 4.13 11.60 4.22
CA HIS A 21 3.19 10.58 4.66
C HIS A 21 1.80 10.96 4.16
N THR A 22 1.07 10.01 3.60
CA THR A 22 -0.27 10.26 3.08
C THR A 22 -1.28 9.30 3.68
N GLN A 23 -2.55 9.64 3.54
CA GLN A 23 -3.66 8.82 3.99
C GLN A 23 -4.72 8.75 2.90
N VAL A 24 -5.36 7.58 2.79
CA VAL A 24 -6.49 7.38 1.88
C VAL A 24 -7.60 6.69 2.64
N THR A 25 -8.83 7.12 2.45
CA THR A 25 -10.00 6.47 3.06
C THR A 25 -10.54 5.41 2.11
N ILE A 26 -10.74 4.21 2.63
CA ILE A 26 -11.35 3.09 1.92
C ILE A 26 -12.78 2.97 2.42
N GLY A 27 -13.73 3.20 1.54
CA GLY A 27 -15.15 3.20 1.89
C GLY A 27 -15.92 2.03 1.31
N ALA A 28 -17.21 2.22 1.16
CA ALA A 28 -18.15 1.19 0.73
C ALA A 28 -18.08 0.88 -0.76
N THR A 29 -17.48 1.76 -1.56
CA THR A 29 -17.36 1.58 -3.00
C THR A 29 -15.96 1.16 -3.34
N ALA A 30 -15.79 0.02 -4.03
CA ALA A 30 -14.49 -0.45 -4.45
C ALA A 30 -13.86 0.54 -5.43
N GLY A 31 -12.57 0.76 -5.31
CA GLY A 31 -11.88 1.66 -6.20
C GLY A 31 -10.36 1.55 -6.10
N ALA A 32 -9.67 2.19 -7.04
CA ALA A 32 -8.23 2.27 -7.01
C ALA A 32 -7.81 3.15 -5.83
N VAL A 33 -7.03 2.59 -4.94
CA VAL A 33 -6.64 3.27 -3.72
C VAL A 33 -5.31 3.96 -3.90
N LEU A 34 -4.29 3.16 -4.22
CA LEU A 34 -2.93 3.69 -4.38
C LEU A 34 -2.66 4.11 -5.81
N GLY A 35 -3.36 3.52 -6.77
CA GLY A 35 -3.26 3.92 -8.16
C GLY A 35 -3.74 5.33 -8.43
N ALA A 36 -4.56 5.89 -7.53
CA ALA A 36 -5.02 7.27 -7.63
C ALA A 36 -3.98 8.27 -7.12
N LEU A 37 -2.95 7.80 -6.44
CA LEU A 37 -1.89 8.66 -5.92
C LEU A 37 -0.78 8.82 -6.97
N THR A 38 -0.19 9.99 -6.99
CA THR A 38 1.00 10.22 -7.80
C THR A 38 2.22 9.86 -6.96
N LEU A 39 2.83 8.71 -7.27
CA LEU A 39 4.04 8.28 -6.58
C LEU A 39 5.25 9.00 -7.15
N ASN A 40 6.23 9.30 -6.28
CA ASN A 40 7.49 9.90 -6.72
C ASN A 40 8.24 8.97 -7.67
N ALA A 41 9.01 9.55 -8.58
CA ALA A 41 9.69 8.77 -9.62
C ALA A 41 10.64 7.71 -9.06
N GLY A 42 11.27 7.97 -7.92
CA GLY A 42 12.21 7.03 -7.31
C GLY A 42 11.58 5.97 -6.42
N THR A 43 10.28 6.01 -6.23
CA THR A 43 9.59 5.08 -5.33
C THR A 43 9.58 3.68 -5.93
N THR A 44 10.09 2.72 -5.17
CA THR A 44 10.10 1.30 -5.58
C THR A 44 9.05 0.50 -4.84
N HIS A 45 8.72 0.88 -3.62
CA HIS A 45 7.78 0.17 -2.76
C HIS A 45 6.97 1.18 -1.95
N VAL A 46 5.89 0.69 -1.38
CA VAL A 46 5.04 1.49 -0.50
C VAL A 46 4.77 0.67 0.76
N LEU A 47 5.00 1.29 1.91
CA LEU A 47 4.59 0.71 3.18
C LEU A 47 3.19 1.22 3.50
N VAL A 48 2.27 0.32 3.74
CA VAL A 48 0.89 0.68 4.07
C VAL A 48 0.46 0.04 5.37
N GLN A 49 -0.43 0.72 6.09
CA GLN A 49 -1.08 0.16 7.27
C GLN A 49 -2.56 0.43 7.16
N PHE A 50 -3.36 -0.61 7.40
CA PHE A 50 -4.82 -0.52 7.42
C PHE A 50 -5.26 -0.24 8.84
N THR A 51 -6.02 0.84 9.05
CA THR A 51 -6.44 1.24 10.39
C THR A 51 -7.93 1.52 10.45
N GLY A 52 -8.54 1.26 11.59
CA GLY A 52 -9.94 1.58 11.87
C GLY A 52 -10.91 0.44 11.59
N ALA A 53 -10.61 -0.44 10.65
CA ALA A 53 -11.46 -1.57 10.30
C ALA A 53 -10.72 -2.49 9.34
N ASN A 54 -11.35 -3.61 8.98
CA ASN A 54 -10.78 -4.55 8.00
C ASN A 54 -11.11 -4.11 6.58
N ALA A 55 -10.22 -4.43 5.64
CA ALA A 55 -10.40 -4.14 4.23
C ALA A 55 -10.20 -5.39 3.38
N ARG A 56 -10.78 -5.38 2.19
CA ARG A 56 -10.51 -6.37 1.15
C ARG A 56 -9.82 -5.69 -0.01
N VAL A 57 -8.77 -6.33 -0.51
CA VAL A 57 -7.91 -5.73 -1.54
C VAL A 57 -7.65 -6.74 -2.65
N THR A 58 -7.75 -6.26 -3.89
CA THR A 58 -7.34 -7.02 -5.08
C THR A 58 -6.18 -6.31 -5.77
N PHE A 59 -5.36 -7.09 -6.49
CA PHE A 59 -4.19 -6.56 -7.19
C PHE A 59 -4.20 -6.89 -8.69
N ASP A 60 -5.32 -7.38 -9.21
CA ASP A 60 -5.42 -7.83 -10.61
C ASP A 60 -6.30 -6.93 -11.48
N GLY A 61 -6.65 -5.76 -10.96
CA GLY A 61 -7.49 -4.81 -11.70
C GLY A 61 -8.99 -5.02 -11.55
N THR A 62 -9.42 -6.11 -10.91
CA THR A 62 -10.85 -6.32 -10.65
C THR A 62 -11.27 -5.65 -9.36
N ASN A 63 -12.54 -5.32 -9.24
CA ASN A 63 -13.04 -4.71 -8.01
C ASN A 63 -13.21 -5.78 -6.93
N PRO A 64 -12.74 -5.52 -5.70
CA PRO A 64 -13.01 -6.41 -4.59
C PRO A 64 -14.47 -6.26 -4.13
N THR A 65 -14.94 -7.26 -3.40
CA THR A 65 -16.24 -7.24 -2.75
C THR A 65 -16.06 -7.65 -1.30
N THR A 66 -17.12 -7.67 -0.51
CA THR A 66 -17.03 -8.17 0.87
C THR A 66 -16.79 -9.68 0.95
N SER A 67 -16.75 -10.37 -0.20
CA SER A 67 -16.43 -11.79 -0.26
C SER A 67 -15.29 -12.10 -1.23
N LYS A 68 -14.71 -11.09 -1.88
CA LYS A 68 -13.62 -11.28 -2.84
C LYS A 68 -12.49 -10.30 -2.57
N GLY A 69 -11.30 -10.80 -2.41
CA GLY A 69 -10.09 -10.04 -2.18
C GLY A 69 -9.34 -10.55 -0.98
N PHE A 70 -8.08 -10.13 -0.84
CA PHE A 70 -7.29 -10.44 0.34
C PHE A 70 -7.79 -9.61 1.51
N VAL A 71 -7.95 -10.24 2.67
CA VAL A 71 -8.38 -9.54 3.88
C VAL A 71 -7.16 -8.96 4.59
N TYR A 72 -7.21 -7.67 4.83
CA TYR A 72 -6.22 -6.98 5.67
C TYR A 72 -6.93 -6.51 6.93
N ALA A 73 -6.55 -7.07 8.05
CA ALA A 73 -7.17 -6.75 9.33
C ALA A 73 -6.77 -5.36 9.81
N ASP A 74 -7.61 -4.77 10.65
CA ASP A 74 -7.30 -3.52 11.32
C ASP A 74 -5.95 -3.62 12.02
N GLY A 75 -5.06 -2.68 11.75
CA GLY A 75 -3.71 -2.62 12.29
C GLY A 75 -2.66 -3.36 11.48
N SER A 76 -3.03 -4.12 10.45
CA SER A 76 -2.05 -4.84 9.65
C SER A 76 -1.25 -3.91 8.73
N THR A 77 -0.01 -4.31 8.47
CA THR A 77 0.88 -3.57 7.57
C THR A 77 1.27 -4.46 6.41
N ALA A 78 1.66 -3.82 5.30
CA ALA A 78 2.15 -4.54 4.13
C ALA A 78 3.16 -3.69 3.38
N TYR A 79 4.14 -4.36 2.76
CA TYR A 79 5.01 -3.73 1.78
C TYR A 79 4.51 -4.12 0.40
N LEU A 80 4.18 -3.14 -0.41
CA LEU A 80 3.72 -3.36 -1.77
C LEU A 80 4.76 -2.85 -2.75
N THR A 81 5.02 -3.61 -3.80
CA THR A 81 5.83 -3.09 -4.91
C THR A 81 5.08 -1.94 -5.58
N ARG A 82 5.80 -1.11 -6.33
CA ARG A 82 5.17 -0.04 -7.08
C ARG A 82 4.05 -0.54 -7.98
N ASN A 83 4.27 -1.68 -8.66
CA ASN A 83 3.26 -2.25 -9.54
C ASN A 83 2.03 -2.74 -8.77
N MET A 84 2.23 -3.39 -7.64
CA MET A 84 1.11 -3.82 -6.79
C MET A 84 0.32 -2.62 -6.28
N ALA A 85 1.02 -1.59 -5.84
CA ALA A 85 0.38 -0.38 -5.34
C ALA A 85 -0.48 0.28 -6.43
N SER A 86 0.03 0.34 -7.66
CA SER A 86 -0.71 0.93 -8.77
C SER A 86 -1.95 0.13 -9.16
N ALA A 87 -1.92 -1.18 -8.95
CA ALA A 87 -3.03 -2.07 -9.30
C ALA A 87 -4.02 -2.25 -8.13
N ALA A 88 -3.67 -1.82 -6.93
CA ALA A 88 -4.47 -2.09 -5.74
C ALA A 88 -5.83 -1.42 -5.80
N LYS A 89 -6.88 -2.22 -5.61
CA LYS A 89 -8.24 -1.75 -5.42
C LYS A 89 -8.76 -2.31 -4.10
N ALA A 90 -9.47 -1.50 -3.35
CA ALA A 90 -9.90 -1.89 -2.02
C ALA A 90 -11.34 -1.48 -1.74
N ILE A 91 -11.93 -2.20 -0.82
CA ILE A 91 -13.25 -1.92 -0.27
C ILE A 91 -13.21 -2.21 1.23
N ARG A 92 -13.96 -1.48 2.02
CA ARG A 92 -14.11 -1.83 3.43
C ARG A 92 -14.85 -3.16 3.57
N ASP A 93 -14.49 -3.95 4.56
CA ASP A 93 -15.05 -5.30 4.71
C ASP A 93 -16.39 -5.30 5.45
N ASP A 94 -16.67 -4.25 6.20
CA ASP A 94 -17.93 -4.12 6.93
C ASP A 94 -18.47 -2.69 6.82
N SER A 95 -19.07 -2.17 7.87
CA SER A 95 -19.75 -0.88 7.83
C SER A 95 -18.86 0.30 8.24
N THR A 96 -17.61 0.06 8.58
CA THR A 96 -16.70 1.11 9.05
C THR A 96 -15.63 1.39 8.00
N ASP A 97 -15.43 2.66 7.67
CA ASP A 97 -14.38 3.06 6.75
C ASP A 97 -13.00 2.73 7.30
N VAL A 98 -12.10 2.39 6.40
CA VAL A 98 -10.70 2.09 6.71
C VAL A 98 -9.86 3.29 6.32
N VAL A 99 -8.94 3.67 7.19
CA VAL A 99 -7.93 4.67 6.84
C VAL A 99 -6.64 3.94 6.52
N LEU A 100 -6.13 4.14 5.31
CA LEU A 100 -4.89 3.55 4.87
C LEU A 100 -3.76 4.57 5.06
N GLU A 101 -2.81 4.25 5.91
CA GLU A 101 -1.60 5.05 6.11
C GLU A 101 -0.56 4.62 5.08
N ILE A 102 0.11 5.57 4.46
CA ILE A 102 0.97 5.28 3.30
C ILE A 102 2.29 6.03 3.43
N GLN A 103 3.39 5.29 3.27
CA GLN A 103 4.73 5.87 3.17
C GLN A 103 5.44 5.29 1.96
N GLU A 104 5.91 6.16 1.08
CA GLU A 104 6.70 5.74 -0.06
C GLU A 104 8.12 5.39 0.36
N LEU A 105 8.66 4.34 -0.23
CA LEU A 105 9.99 3.85 0.10
C LEU A 105 10.82 3.68 -1.16
N ASN A 106 12.12 3.80 -0.99
CA ASN A 106 13.09 3.48 -2.00
C ASN A 106 14.08 2.48 -1.42
N PHE A 107 14.04 1.24 -1.88
CA PHE A 107 14.98 0.23 -1.45
C PHE A 107 16.29 0.41 -2.21
N LEU A 108 17.38 0.45 -1.47
CA LEU A 108 18.72 0.60 -2.06
C LEU A 108 19.29 -0.72 -2.54
#